data_a571bf7456faadec54fd22c07aa6ab42
#
_entry.id   a571bf7456faadec54fd22c07aa6ab42
#
_cell.length_a   1.000
_cell.length_b   1.000
_cell.length_c   1.000
_cell.angle_alpha   90.00
_cell.angle_beta   90.00
_cell.angle_gamma   90.00
#
_symmetry.space_group_name_H-M   'P 1'
#
loop_
_entity.id
_entity.type
_entity.pdbx_description
1 polymer ?
#
loop_
_entity_poly.entity_id
_entity_poly.type
_entity_poly.pdbx_seq_one_letter_code
_entity_poly.pdbx_strand_id
1 'polypeptide(L)'
;GFNTGAAAHAKTAVAQIAEALKPLGIETMSKGGAGPDVGPIAAEGAAWAWLGQDGTDYFDYHHTPDDTLDKIDPAALAQNTAAYAVFAYLAAASEGGFGSAPKAPEPAATAKP
;
A
#
# COMPACT_ATOMS: atom_id res chain seq x y z
N GLY A 1 -7.70 -4.41 -0.45
CA GLY A 1 -7.09 -4.03 -1.73
C GLY A 1 -5.68 -3.49 -1.59
N PHE A 2 -5.01 -3.21 -2.71
CA PHE A 2 -3.71 -2.56 -2.69
C PHE A 2 -3.56 -1.53 -3.81
N ASN A 3 -2.66 -0.58 -3.62
CA ASN A 3 -2.17 0.27 -4.69
C ASN A 3 -0.66 0.48 -4.58
N THR A 4 -0.07 1.02 -5.63
CA THR A 4 1.39 1.19 -5.72
C THR A 4 1.74 2.53 -6.36
N GLY A 5 2.86 3.11 -5.92
CA GLY A 5 3.59 4.12 -6.66
C GLY A 5 4.90 3.52 -7.16
N ALA A 6 5.00 3.31 -8.45
CA ALA A 6 6.17 2.69 -9.08
C ALA A 6 6.41 3.27 -10.47
N ALA A 7 7.59 3.03 -11.02
CA ALA A 7 7.92 3.46 -12.38
C ALA A 7 7.05 2.75 -13.43
N ALA A 8 6.90 3.38 -14.59
CA ALA A 8 6.03 2.87 -15.65
C ALA A 8 6.42 1.46 -16.14
N HIS A 9 7.72 1.10 -16.09
CA HIS A 9 8.20 -0.22 -16.48
C HIS A 9 7.77 -1.34 -15.51
N ALA A 10 7.43 -1.01 -14.25
CA ALA A 10 6.98 -1.98 -13.25
C ALA A 10 5.53 -2.43 -13.44
N LYS A 11 4.77 -1.87 -14.37
CA LYS A 11 3.35 -2.21 -14.58
C LYS A 11 3.08 -3.69 -14.74
N THR A 12 3.95 -4.38 -15.48
CA THR A 12 3.80 -5.83 -15.71
C THR A 12 3.98 -6.60 -14.41
N ALA A 13 5.01 -6.28 -13.61
CA ALA A 13 5.24 -6.91 -12.32
C ALA A 13 4.07 -6.64 -11.34
N VAL A 14 3.58 -5.40 -11.29
CA VAL A 14 2.40 -5.04 -10.47
C VAL A 14 1.16 -5.84 -10.91
N ALA A 15 0.94 -6.01 -12.21
CA ALA A 15 -0.19 -6.81 -12.72
C ALA A 15 -0.06 -8.30 -12.36
N GLN A 16 1.14 -8.87 -12.41
CA GLN A 16 1.39 -10.26 -11.98
C GLN A 16 1.13 -10.44 -10.47
N ILE A 17 1.53 -9.48 -9.65
CA ILE A 17 1.23 -9.48 -8.23
C ILE A 17 -0.28 -9.40 -8.00
N ALA A 18 -0.99 -8.53 -8.74
CA ALA A 18 -2.43 -8.41 -8.66
C ALA A 18 -3.14 -9.75 -8.95
N GLU A 19 -2.71 -10.46 -10.00
CA GLU A 19 -3.27 -11.78 -10.32
C GLU A 19 -3.03 -12.80 -9.20
N ALA A 20 -1.84 -12.80 -8.60
CA ALA A 20 -1.50 -13.71 -7.51
C ALA A 20 -2.28 -13.41 -6.21
N LEU A 21 -2.72 -12.17 -6.01
CA LEU A 21 -3.49 -11.76 -4.83
C LEU A 21 -5.01 -11.98 -4.97
N LYS A 22 -5.52 -12.18 -6.17
CA LYS A 22 -6.96 -12.42 -6.42
C LYS A 22 -7.56 -13.57 -5.60
N PRO A 23 -6.88 -14.74 -5.45
CA PRO A 23 -7.42 -15.83 -4.63
C PRO A 23 -7.61 -15.45 -3.15
N LEU A 24 -6.93 -14.41 -2.68
CA LEU A 24 -7.10 -13.85 -1.34
C LEU A 24 -8.22 -12.80 -1.26
N GLY A 25 -8.94 -12.56 -2.36
CA GLY A 25 -9.97 -11.52 -2.43
C GLY A 25 -9.40 -10.10 -2.47
N ILE A 26 -8.14 -9.93 -2.88
CA ILE A 26 -7.44 -8.64 -2.87
C ILE A 26 -7.36 -8.10 -4.30
N GLU A 27 -7.85 -6.88 -4.48
CA GLU A 27 -7.89 -6.19 -5.77
C GLU A 27 -7.02 -4.93 -5.76
N THR A 28 -6.72 -4.41 -6.95
CA THR A 28 -6.05 -3.12 -7.08
C THR A 28 -6.99 -1.98 -6.73
N MET A 29 -6.50 -0.99 -6.02
CA MET A 29 -7.21 0.22 -5.64
C MET A 29 -6.77 1.40 -6.52
N SER A 30 -7.72 2.24 -6.90
CA SER A 30 -7.45 3.47 -7.66
C SER A 30 -7.10 4.67 -6.77
N LYS A 31 -7.33 4.56 -5.46
CA LYS A 31 -7.10 5.61 -4.47
C LYS A 31 -6.23 5.09 -3.35
N GLY A 32 -5.49 5.99 -2.73
CA GLY A 32 -4.58 5.71 -1.63
C GLY A 32 -3.22 6.34 -1.87
N GLY A 33 -2.34 6.19 -0.93
CA GLY A 33 -0.97 6.72 -0.97
C GLY A 33 -0.05 5.82 -0.15
N ALA A 34 1.19 6.26 0.03
CA ALA A 34 2.19 5.50 0.77
C ALA A 34 1.92 5.40 2.29
N GLY A 35 0.91 6.13 2.79
CA GLY A 35 0.65 6.22 4.22
C GLY A 35 1.67 7.07 4.97
N PRO A 36 1.44 7.35 6.27
CA PRO A 36 2.29 8.26 7.03
C PRO A 36 3.72 7.75 7.25
N ASP A 37 3.90 6.44 7.43
CA ASP A 37 5.20 5.84 7.73
C ASP A 37 6.12 5.78 6.51
N VAL A 38 5.56 5.46 5.35
CA VAL A 38 6.31 5.34 4.08
C VAL A 38 6.27 6.63 3.26
N GLY A 39 5.34 7.52 3.55
CA GLY A 39 5.16 8.79 2.84
C GLY A 39 6.43 9.62 2.67
N PRO A 40 7.25 9.83 3.70
CA PRO A 40 8.50 10.59 3.57
C PRO A 40 9.48 9.98 2.56
N ILE A 41 9.64 8.66 2.54
CA ILE A 41 10.52 7.98 1.58
C ILE A 41 9.92 8.01 0.18
N ALA A 42 8.61 7.87 0.06
CA ALA A 42 7.90 7.98 -1.20
C ALA A 42 8.00 9.38 -1.82
N ALA A 43 8.02 10.43 -0.98
CA ALA A 43 8.22 11.81 -1.43
C ALA A 43 9.61 12.02 -2.07
N GLU A 44 10.62 11.27 -1.61
CA GLU A 44 11.95 11.24 -2.21
C GLU A 44 12.02 10.38 -3.50
N GLY A 45 10.91 9.80 -3.92
CA GLY A 45 10.79 9.05 -5.15
C GLY A 45 10.96 7.54 -5.00
N ALA A 46 11.02 6.99 -3.79
CA ALA A 46 11.03 5.55 -3.61
C ALA A 46 9.72 4.92 -4.11
N ALA A 47 9.81 3.78 -4.78
CA ALA A 47 8.64 2.98 -5.09
C ALA A 47 8.00 2.47 -3.79
N TRP A 48 6.68 2.42 -3.77
CA TRP A 48 5.93 2.03 -2.59
C TRP A 48 4.71 1.18 -2.95
N ALA A 49 4.27 0.40 -2.00
CA ALA A 49 3.00 -0.29 -2.04
C ALA A 49 2.26 -0.07 -0.72
N TRP A 50 0.95 0.03 -0.80
CA TRP A 50 0.06 0.12 0.34
C TRP A 50 -1.03 -0.93 0.22
N LEU A 51 -1.14 -1.78 1.24
CA LEU A 51 -2.22 -2.74 1.39
C LEU A 51 -3.25 -2.14 2.34
N GLY A 52 -4.40 -1.78 1.78
CA GLY A 52 -5.53 -1.24 2.52
C GLY A 52 -6.53 -2.32 2.86
N GLN A 53 -7.10 -2.23 4.06
CA GLN A 53 -8.17 -3.08 4.54
C GLN A 53 -9.41 -2.26 4.87
N ASP A 54 -10.48 -2.93 5.26
CA ASP A 54 -11.65 -2.25 5.82
C ASP A 54 -11.23 -1.51 7.09
N GLY A 55 -11.43 -0.23 7.09
CA GLY A 55 -11.10 0.67 8.18
C GLY A 55 -12.34 1.32 8.80
N THR A 56 -13.52 0.70 8.68
CA THR A 56 -14.78 1.27 9.18
C THR A 56 -14.68 1.62 10.65
N ASP A 57 -14.09 0.75 11.45
CA ASP A 57 -13.93 0.92 12.90
C ASP A 57 -12.58 1.55 13.29
N TYR A 58 -11.76 1.92 12.32
CA TYR A 58 -10.39 2.38 12.56
C TYR A 58 -10.32 3.54 13.54
N PHE A 59 -11.16 4.55 13.36
CA PHE A 59 -11.14 5.74 14.20
C PHE A 59 -11.83 5.55 15.56
N ASP A 60 -12.53 4.44 15.77
CA ASP A 60 -13.09 4.09 17.06
C ASP A 60 -12.02 3.59 18.03
N TYR A 61 -10.95 2.99 17.48
CA TYR A 61 -9.88 2.38 18.27
C TYR A 61 -8.54 3.13 18.16
N HIS A 62 -8.21 3.64 16.97
CA HIS A 62 -6.90 4.19 16.66
C HIS A 62 -6.46 5.26 17.66
N HIS A 63 -5.30 5.03 18.28
CA HIS A 63 -4.70 5.88 19.31
C HIS A 63 -5.58 6.06 20.58
N THR A 64 -6.40 5.10 20.89
CA THR A 64 -7.22 5.07 22.12
C THR A 64 -6.77 3.94 23.06
N PRO A 65 -7.17 3.98 24.36
CA PRO A 65 -6.95 2.86 25.29
C PRO A 65 -7.66 1.56 24.87
N ASP A 66 -8.66 1.65 23.97
CA ASP A 66 -9.43 0.50 23.48
C ASP A 66 -8.75 -0.19 22.28
N ASP A 67 -7.63 0.32 21.79
CA ASP A 67 -6.82 -0.31 20.74
C ASP A 67 -6.03 -1.50 21.33
N THR A 68 -6.72 -2.58 21.51
CA THR A 68 -6.25 -3.78 22.20
C THR A 68 -6.31 -5.01 21.29
N LEU A 69 -5.53 -6.05 21.62
CA LEU A 69 -5.38 -7.25 20.79
C LEU A 69 -6.71 -7.97 20.50
N ASP A 70 -7.68 -7.90 21.41
CA ASP A 70 -9.01 -8.52 21.25
C ASP A 70 -9.87 -7.88 20.15
N LYS A 71 -9.48 -6.71 19.63
CA LYS A 71 -10.12 -6.05 18.47
C LYS A 71 -9.63 -6.59 17.14
N ILE A 72 -8.56 -7.37 17.13
CA ILE A 72 -8.00 -7.94 15.91
C ILE A 72 -8.77 -9.19 15.51
N ASP A 73 -9.37 -9.18 14.33
CA ASP A 73 -9.94 -10.39 13.73
C ASP A 73 -8.82 -11.31 13.24
N PRO A 74 -8.68 -12.53 13.78
CA PRO A 74 -7.65 -13.46 13.36
C PRO A 74 -7.71 -13.85 11.87
N ALA A 75 -8.90 -13.91 11.28
CA ALA A 75 -9.06 -14.25 9.86
C ALA A 75 -8.56 -13.10 8.97
N ALA A 76 -8.91 -11.85 9.31
CA ALA A 76 -8.39 -10.67 8.62
C ALA A 76 -6.87 -10.54 8.76
N LEU A 77 -6.33 -10.81 9.95
CA LEU A 77 -4.88 -10.81 10.18
C LEU A 77 -4.18 -11.89 9.33
N ALA A 78 -4.74 -13.09 9.25
CA ALA A 78 -4.18 -14.16 8.41
C ALA A 78 -4.20 -13.78 6.93
N GLN A 79 -5.29 -13.20 6.42
CA GLN A 79 -5.40 -12.70 5.05
C GLN A 79 -4.34 -11.62 4.77
N ASN A 80 -4.21 -10.65 5.66
CA ASN A 80 -3.22 -9.59 5.53
C ASN A 80 -1.79 -10.14 5.54
N THR A 81 -1.49 -11.06 6.45
CA THR A 81 -0.17 -11.71 6.52
C THR A 81 0.17 -12.43 5.21
N ALA A 82 -0.78 -13.19 4.65
CA ALA A 82 -0.61 -13.85 3.37
C ALA A 82 -0.40 -12.85 2.23
N ALA A 83 -1.17 -11.76 2.21
CA ALA A 83 -1.05 -10.70 1.22
C ALA A 83 0.32 -10.03 1.24
N TYR A 84 0.81 -9.66 2.43
CA TYR A 84 2.14 -9.07 2.59
C TYR A 84 3.25 -10.04 2.15
N ALA A 85 3.16 -11.31 2.53
CA ALA A 85 4.14 -12.32 2.16
C ALA A 85 4.20 -12.53 0.64
N VAL A 86 3.05 -12.68 -0.03
CA VAL A 86 2.96 -12.83 -1.49
C VAL A 86 3.47 -11.58 -2.19
N PHE A 87 3.05 -10.41 -1.75
CA PHE A 87 3.48 -9.14 -2.35
C PHE A 87 4.99 -8.97 -2.24
N ALA A 88 5.54 -9.10 -1.04
CA ALA A 88 6.97 -8.90 -0.79
C ALA A 88 7.83 -9.91 -1.57
N TYR A 89 7.42 -11.17 -1.59
CA TYR A 89 8.14 -12.22 -2.33
C TYR A 89 8.16 -11.93 -3.85
N LEU A 90 7.00 -11.67 -4.45
CA LEU A 90 6.90 -11.42 -5.88
C LEU A 90 7.55 -10.10 -6.27
N ALA A 91 7.47 -9.08 -5.42
CA ALA A 91 8.16 -7.82 -5.66
C ALA A 91 9.69 -8.02 -5.66
N ALA A 92 10.22 -8.77 -4.70
CA ALA A 92 11.65 -9.05 -4.62
C ALA A 92 12.14 -9.96 -5.76
N ALA A 93 11.29 -10.88 -6.24
CA ALA A 93 11.61 -11.81 -7.31
C ALA A 93 11.44 -11.22 -8.73
N SER A 94 10.81 -10.04 -8.86
CA SER A 94 10.55 -9.42 -10.15
C SER A 94 11.84 -8.88 -10.78
N GLU A 95 12.01 -9.13 -12.09
CA GLU A 95 13.13 -8.56 -12.84
C GLU A 95 12.97 -7.07 -13.06
N GLY A 96 14.08 -6.31 -12.99
CA GLY A 96 14.11 -4.87 -13.28
C GLY A 96 13.65 -3.97 -12.13
N GLY A 97 13.18 -4.54 -11.02
CA GLY A 97 12.72 -3.78 -9.85
C GLY A 97 11.52 -2.86 -10.13
N PHE A 98 11.17 -2.01 -9.17
CA PHE A 98 10.01 -1.12 -9.25
C PHE A 98 10.36 0.32 -9.63
N GLY A 99 11.64 0.66 -9.72
CA GLY A 99 12.12 1.99 -10.05
C GLY A 99 11.68 3.04 -9.03
N SER A 100 11.52 4.28 -9.49
CA SER A 100 11.06 5.39 -8.66
C SER A 100 9.57 5.66 -8.88
N ALA A 101 8.84 5.95 -7.82
CA ALA A 101 7.47 6.47 -7.92
C ALA A 101 7.47 7.82 -8.65
N PRO A 102 6.42 8.14 -9.43
CA PRO A 102 6.25 9.48 -9.95
C PRO A 102 6.23 10.49 -8.79
N LYS A 103 7.04 11.53 -8.89
CA LYS A 103 7.03 12.59 -7.88
C LYS A 103 5.65 13.24 -7.85
N ALA A 104 5.09 13.40 -6.67
CA ALA A 104 3.84 14.14 -6.53
C ALA A 104 4.00 15.55 -7.13
N PRO A 105 3.00 16.09 -7.84
CA PRO A 105 3.08 17.46 -8.29
C PRO A 105 3.29 18.39 -7.09
N GLU A 106 4.26 19.26 -7.20
CA GLU A 106 4.51 20.28 -6.17
C GLU A 106 3.20 21.07 -5.94
N PRO A 107 2.78 21.24 -4.69
CA PRO A 107 1.59 22.05 -4.43
C PRO A 107 1.83 23.43 -5.06
N ALA A 108 0.89 23.86 -5.93
CA ALA A 108 0.96 25.17 -6.56
C ALA A 108 1.25 26.21 -5.47
N ALA A 109 2.33 26.96 -5.66
CA ALA A 109 2.68 28.02 -4.71
C ALA A 109 1.45 28.89 -4.52
N THR A 110 0.86 28.83 -3.32
CA THR A 110 -0.25 29.71 -2.96
C THR A 110 0.30 31.13 -3.05
N ALA A 111 -0.14 31.87 -4.06
CA ALA A 111 0.16 33.27 -4.16
C ALA A 111 -0.30 33.91 -2.82
N LYS A 112 0.65 34.43 -2.08
CA LYS A 112 0.37 35.18 -0.86
C LYS A 112 -0.44 36.41 -1.27
N PRO A 113 -1.55 36.70 -0.57
CA PRO A 113 -2.34 37.92 -0.83
C PRO A 113 -1.53 39.19 -0.60
#